data_2def1450008caa6e96ec218c70b1aece
#
_entry.id   2def1450008caa6e96ec218c70b1aece
#
_cell.length_a   1.000
_cell.length_b   1.000
_cell.length_c   1.000
_cell.angle_alpha   90.00
_cell.angle_beta   90.00
_cell.angle_gamma   90.00
#
_symmetry.space_group_name_H-M   'P 1'
#
loop_
_entity.id
_entity.type
_entity.pdbx_description
1 polymer ?
#
loop_
_entity_poly.entity_id
_entity_poly.type
_entity_poly.pdbx_seq_one_letter_code
_entity_poly.pdbx_strand_id
1 'polypeptide(L)'
;MATENRRDFKRFGVLLKLSYFLHNAPYPKEGFMIDLSRIGACIKIQKETNLSAGSTILLEILAKDFNNINIKGNIIWVKQTEEGFVIGVKFNKPLDDAIFRSIT
;
A
#
# COMPACT_ATOMS: atom_id res chain seq x y z
N MET A 1 19.24 8.04 15.28
CA MET A 1 19.52 6.96 14.31
C MET A 1 18.29 6.66 13.51
N ALA A 2 18.44 6.57 12.22
CA ALA A 2 17.32 6.32 11.32
C ALA A 2 16.58 5.01 11.63
N THR A 3 17.29 4.00 12.10
CA THR A 3 16.70 2.71 12.43
C THR A 3 15.74 2.78 13.61
N GLU A 4 15.93 3.72 14.52
CA GLU A 4 15.06 3.86 15.67
C GLU A 4 13.71 4.42 15.29
N ASN A 5 13.69 5.36 14.36
CA ASN A 5 12.44 5.93 13.88
C ASN A 5 11.54 4.89 13.25
N ARG A 6 12.14 3.88 12.63
CA ARG A 6 11.35 2.80 12.02
C ARG A 6 10.70 1.88 13.04
N ARG A 7 11.22 1.84 14.27
CA ARG A 7 10.63 1.02 15.33
C ARG A 7 9.32 1.57 15.83
N ASP A 8 9.12 2.89 15.72
CA ASP A 8 7.87 3.50 16.13
C ASP A 8 6.72 3.12 15.20
N PHE A 9 7.04 2.62 14.00
CA PHE A 9 6.06 2.26 13.00
C PHE A 9 6.26 0.79 12.62
N LYS A 10 5.86 -0.09 13.52
CA LYS A 10 5.98 -1.52 13.30
C LYS A 10 5.24 -1.95 12.05
N ARG A 11 5.86 -2.83 11.31
CA ARG A 11 5.26 -3.46 10.15
C ARG A 11 4.66 -4.79 10.56
N PHE A 12 3.46 -5.04 10.06
CA PHE A 12 2.75 -6.27 10.31
C PHE A 12 2.59 -7.03 9.01
N GLY A 13 2.97 -8.30 9.00
CA GLY A 13 2.67 -9.17 7.89
C GLY A 13 1.18 -9.32 7.75
N VAL A 14 0.67 -9.09 6.56
CA VAL A 14 -0.75 -9.24 6.25
C VAL A 14 -0.84 -9.89 4.88
N LEU A 15 -2.00 -10.46 4.58
CA LEU A 15 -2.29 -10.88 3.22
C LEU A 15 -3.70 -10.39 2.93
N LEU A 16 -3.79 -9.25 2.29
CA LEU A 16 -5.06 -8.58 2.10
C LEU A 16 -5.20 -8.13 0.66
N LYS A 17 -6.26 -8.62 0.03
CA LYS A 17 -6.60 -8.22 -1.33
C LYS A 17 -7.10 -6.77 -1.30
N LEU A 18 -6.66 -5.99 -2.28
CA LEU A 18 -7.07 -4.60 -2.43
C LEU A 18 -7.22 -4.25 -3.90
N SER A 19 -7.85 -3.11 -4.14
CA SER A 19 -7.83 -2.46 -5.45
C SER A 19 -6.91 -1.26 -5.38
N TYR A 20 -6.23 -0.97 -6.48
CA TYR A 20 -5.39 0.21 -6.55
C TYR A 20 -5.62 0.95 -7.86
N PHE A 21 -5.46 2.27 -7.79
CA PHE A 21 -5.56 3.16 -8.94
C PHE A 21 -4.23 3.87 -9.09
N LEU A 22 -3.62 3.74 -10.24
CA LEU A 22 -2.42 4.51 -10.57
C LEU A 22 -2.84 5.86 -11.15
N HIS A 23 -1.95 6.83 -11.02
CA HIS A 23 -2.19 8.15 -11.57
C HIS A 23 -2.52 8.06 -13.07
N ASN A 24 -3.59 8.69 -13.47
CA ASN A 24 -4.10 8.72 -14.85
C ASN A 24 -4.58 7.36 -15.38
N ALA A 25 -4.67 6.34 -14.55
CA ALA A 25 -5.24 5.08 -14.99
C ALA A 25 -6.77 5.13 -14.87
N PRO A 26 -7.50 4.72 -15.91
CA PRO A 26 -8.97 4.82 -15.89
C PRO A 26 -9.65 3.74 -15.07
N TYR A 27 -8.96 2.66 -14.75
CA TYR A 27 -9.57 1.52 -14.08
C TYR A 27 -8.75 1.06 -12.90
N PRO A 28 -9.41 0.59 -11.84
CA PRO A 28 -8.71 -0.04 -10.73
C PRO A 28 -8.14 -1.39 -11.15
N LYS A 29 -7.09 -1.79 -10.46
CA LYS A 29 -6.48 -3.11 -10.62
C LYS A 29 -6.39 -3.76 -9.26
N GLU A 30 -6.28 -5.07 -9.25
CA GLU A 30 -6.17 -5.83 -8.01
C GLU A 30 -4.73 -6.06 -7.63
N GLY A 31 -4.46 -5.99 -6.32
CA GLY A 31 -3.18 -6.32 -5.76
C GLY A 31 -3.35 -6.90 -4.37
N PHE A 32 -2.22 -7.22 -3.75
CA PHE A 32 -2.22 -7.78 -2.39
C PHE A 32 -1.27 -6.97 -1.53
N MET A 33 -1.78 -6.54 -0.38
CA MET A 33 -0.95 -5.97 0.65
C MET A 33 -0.27 -7.10 1.39
N ILE A 34 1.05 -7.06 1.49
CA ILE A 34 1.82 -8.12 2.15
C ILE A 34 2.43 -7.67 3.48
N ASP A 35 2.59 -6.39 3.68
CA ASP A 35 2.86 -5.85 5.00
C ASP A 35 2.27 -4.45 5.13
N LEU A 36 2.05 -4.04 6.36
CA LEU A 36 1.39 -2.78 6.68
C LEU A 36 2.02 -2.17 7.92
N SER A 37 2.23 -0.86 7.87
CA SER A 37 2.51 -0.04 9.04
C SER A 37 1.56 1.17 9.00
N ARG A 38 1.63 2.00 10.02
CA ARG A 38 0.77 3.20 10.05
C ARG A 38 1.13 4.22 8.97
N ILE A 39 2.34 4.15 8.44
CA ILE A 39 2.82 5.16 7.48
C ILE A 39 2.99 4.62 6.07
N GLY A 40 2.85 3.33 5.86
CA GLY A 40 3.03 2.77 4.54
C GLY A 40 2.74 1.29 4.46
N ALA A 41 2.89 0.76 3.26
CA ALA A 41 2.61 -0.64 2.99
C ALA A 41 3.53 -1.17 1.90
N CYS A 42 3.68 -2.48 1.88
CA CYS A 42 4.31 -3.20 0.78
C CYS A 42 3.21 -3.96 0.04
N ILE A 43 3.13 -3.78 -1.25
CA ILE A 43 2.03 -4.29 -2.06
C ILE A 43 2.58 -5.07 -3.24
N LYS A 44 2.02 -6.25 -3.46
CA LYS A 44 2.32 -7.07 -4.61
C LYS A 44 1.30 -6.80 -5.69
N ILE A 45 1.75 -6.47 -6.89
CA ILE A 45 0.90 -6.13 -8.03
C ILE A 45 1.34 -6.88 -9.28
N GLN A 46 0.48 -6.89 -10.28
CA GLN A 46 0.80 -7.44 -11.58
C GLN A 46 1.73 -6.50 -12.35
N LYS A 47 2.26 -6.98 -13.47
CA LYS A 47 3.11 -6.16 -14.33
C LYS A 47 2.40 -4.89 -14.77
N GLU A 48 3.12 -3.78 -14.66
CA GLU A 48 2.65 -2.48 -15.10
C GLU A 48 3.70 -1.83 -15.98
N THR A 49 3.26 -1.11 -16.99
CA THR A 49 4.19 -0.50 -17.95
C THR A 49 4.69 0.87 -17.50
N ASN A 50 3.90 1.59 -16.70
CA ASN A 50 4.21 2.98 -16.33
C ASN A 50 4.44 3.14 -14.83
N LEU A 51 4.95 2.11 -14.20
CA LEU A 51 5.15 2.11 -12.76
C LEU A 51 6.51 2.71 -12.42
N SER A 52 6.54 3.73 -11.58
CA SER A 52 7.79 4.35 -11.16
C SER A 52 7.69 4.93 -9.76
N ALA A 53 8.83 4.98 -9.08
CA ALA A 53 8.93 5.68 -7.81
C ALA A 53 8.55 7.14 -7.99
N GLY A 54 7.86 7.70 -7.02
CA GLY A 54 7.34 9.06 -7.06
C GLY A 54 5.91 9.15 -7.58
N SER A 55 5.39 8.11 -8.21
CA SER A 55 4.01 8.11 -8.70
C SER A 55 3.01 8.06 -7.56
N THR A 56 1.90 8.75 -7.74
CA THR A 56 0.80 8.67 -6.77
C THR A 56 0.00 7.39 -6.97
N ILE A 57 -0.54 6.89 -5.89
CA ILE A 57 -1.38 5.69 -5.91
C ILE A 57 -2.52 5.86 -4.91
N LEU A 58 -3.70 5.38 -5.29
CA LEU A 58 -4.85 5.31 -4.39
C LEU A 58 -5.13 3.84 -4.11
N LEU A 59 -5.18 3.49 -2.84
CA LEU A 59 -5.52 2.15 -2.39
C LEU A 59 -6.97 2.13 -1.92
N GLU A 60 -7.70 1.12 -2.31
CA GLU A 60 -9.05 0.89 -1.84
C GLU A 60 -9.12 -0.47 -1.17
N ILE A 61 -9.40 -0.48 0.11
CA ILE A 61 -9.35 -1.67 0.96
C ILE A 61 -10.70 -1.87 1.61
N LEU A 62 -11.20 -3.11 1.56
CA LEU A 62 -12.41 -3.46 2.29
C LEU A 62 -12.01 -3.85 3.71
N ALA A 63 -12.46 -3.06 4.68
CA ALA A 63 -12.19 -3.33 6.09
C ALA A 63 -13.04 -4.48 6.62
N LYS A 64 -12.71 -4.93 7.84
CA LYS A 64 -13.43 -6.04 8.50
C LYS A 64 -14.91 -5.76 8.71
N ASP A 65 -15.27 -4.50 8.87
CA ASP A 65 -16.67 -4.07 9.04
C ASP A 65 -17.38 -3.78 7.71
N PHE A 66 -16.75 -4.19 6.60
CA PHE A 66 -17.25 -4.01 5.23
C PHE A 66 -17.30 -2.55 4.74
N ASN A 67 -16.68 -1.64 5.46
CA ASN A 67 -16.48 -0.28 4.98
C ASN A 67 -15.28 -0.21 4.04
N ASN A 68 -15.41 0.53 2.98
CA ASN A 68 -14.30 0.81 2.08
C ASN A 68 -13.40 1.88 2.68
N ILE A 69 -12.11 1.61 2.67
CA ILE A 69 -11.09 2.54 3.14
C ILE A 69 -10.26 2.96 1.94
N ASN A 70 -10.15 4.26 1.73
CA ASN A 70 -9.35 4.84 0.65
C ASN A 70 -8.11 5.48 1.24
N ILE A 71 -6.94 5.06 0.77
CA ILE A 71 -5.67 5.55 1.27
C ILE A 71 -4.86 6.06 0.09
N LYS A 72 -4.47 7.34 0.16
CA LYS A 72 -3.60 7.95 -0.84
C LYS A 72 -2.16 7.87 -0.39
N GLY A 73 -1.29 7.59 -1.35
CA GLY A 73 0.12 7.55 -1.06
C GLY A 73 0.96 7.73 -2.31
N ASN A 74 2.25 7.55 -2.12
CA ASN A 74 3.22 7.63 -3.21
C ASN A 74 4.04 6.35 -3.22
N ILE A 75 4.35 5.88 -4.42
CA ILE A 75 5.26 4.76 -4.59
C ILE A 75 6.67 5.26 -4.31
N ILE A 76 7.36 4.65 -3.36
CA ILE A 76 8.70 5.05 -2.97
C ILE A 76 9.77 4.13 -3.54
N TRP A 77 9.41 2.89 -3.86
CA TRP A 77 10.32 1.97 -4.55
C TRP A 77 9.52 0.92 -5.30
N VAL A 78 10.16 0.35 -6.31
CA VAL A 78 9.58 -0.69 -7.17
C VAL A 78 10.62 -1.78 -7.32
N LYS A 79 10.19 -3.02 -7.11
CA LYS A 79 11.03 -4.20 -7.30
C LYS A 79 10.34 -5.16 -8.25
N GLN A 80 11.01 -5.53 -9.30
CA GLN A 80 10.48 -6.52 -10.25
C GLN A 80 10.65 -7.92 -9.68
N THR A 81 9.62 -8.74 -9.85
CA THR A 81 9.62 -10.16 -9.50
C THR A 81 9.26 -10.98 -10.73
N GLU A 82 9.33 -12.30 -10.62
CA GLU A 82 8.94 -13.17 -11.74
C GLU A 82 7.48 -13.02 -12.13
N GLU A 83 6.63 -12.77 -11.14
CA GLU A 83 5.18 -12.70 -11.35
C GLU A 83 4.65 -11.30 -11.58
N GLY A 84 5.46 -10.26 -11.34
CA GLY A 84 5.01 -8.89 -11.46
C GLY A 84 5.93 -7.95 -10.71
N PHE A 85 5.35 -7.11 -9.86
CA PHE A 85 6.13 -6.14 -9.07
C PHE A 85 5.73 -6.18 -7.62
N VAL A 86 6.70 -5.82 -6.76
CA VAL A 86 6.42 -5.45 -5.37
C VAL A 86 6.75 -4.00 -5.25
N ILE A 87 5.84 -3.22 -4.68
CA ILE A 87 6.02 -1.78 -4.50
C ILE A 87 5.95 -1.42 -3.03
N GLY A 88 6.75 -0.42 -2.65
CA GLY A 88 6.63 0.22 -1.35
C GLY A 88 5.85 1.50 -1.50
N VAL A 89 4.84 1.68 -0.67
CA VAL A 89 3.97 2.84 -0.70
C VAL A 89 4.09 3.56 0.64
N LYS A 90 4.33 4.87 0.56
CA LYS A 90 4.27 5.73 1.72
C LYS A 90 2.95 6.49 1.69
N PHE A 91 2.18 6.43 2.77
CA PHE A 91 0.89 7.11 2.85
C PHE A 91 1.08 8.61 3.00
N ASN A 92 0.18 9.39 2.43
CA ASN A 92 0.21 10.84 2.57
C ASN A 92 -0.01 11.29 4.02
N LYS A 93 -0.80 10.51 4.76
CA LYS A 93 -1.05 10.73 6.18
C LYS A 93 -0.91 9.41 6.91
N PRO A 94 -0.37 9.40 8.13
CA PRO A 94 -0.37 8.19 8.94
C PRO A 94 -1.80 7.70 9.16
N LEU A 95 -2.00 6.39 9.21
CA LEU A 95 -3.29 5.82 9.53
C LEU A 95 -3.62 6.05 11.00
N ASP A 96 -4.86 6.43 11.30
CA ASP A 96 -5.30 6.49 12.67
C ASP A 96 -5.54 5.09 13.23
N ASP A 97 -5.70 5.00 14.54
CA ASP A 97 -5.86 3.70 15.22
C ASP A 97 -7.06 2.93 14.72
N ALA A 98 -8.17 3.61 14.50
CA ALA A 98 -9.40 2.95 14.08
C ALA A 98 -9.24 2.31 12.72
N ILE A 99 -8.64 3.04 11.76
CA ILE A 99 -8.39 2.51 10.42
C ILE A 99 -7.39 1.38 10.48
N PHE A 100 -6.29 1.56 11.21
CA PHE A 100 -5.26 0.55 11.31
C PHE A 100 -5.81 -0.77 11.87
N ARG A 101 -6.61 -0.70 12.91
CA ARG A 101 -7.23 -1.88 13.51
C ARG A 101 -8.26 -2.54 12.61
N SER A 102 -8.95 -1.75 11.81
CA SER A 102 -9.96 -2.32 10.90
C SER A 102 -9.34 -3.08 9.73
N ILE A 103 -8.08 -2.80 9.42
CA ILE A 103 -7.34 -3.51 8.37
C ILE A 103 -6.59 -4.71 8.95
N THR A 104 -6.00 -4.55 10.10
CA THR A 104 -5.21 -5.60 10.75
C THR A 104 -6.08 -6.44 11.68
#